data_b0d1f6b6ab12ebffef8558aba9587006
#
_entry.id   b0d1f6b6ab12ebffef8558aba9587006
#
_cell.length_a   1.000
_cell.length_b   1.000
_cell.length_c   1.000
_cell.angle_alpha   90.00
_cell.angle_beta   90.00
_cell.angle_gamma   90.00
#
_symmetry.space_group_name_H-M   'P 1'
#
loop_
_entity.id
_entity.type
_entity.pdbx_description
1 polymer ?
#
loop_
_entity_poly.entity_id
_entity_poly.type
_entity_poly.pdbx_seq_one_letter_code
_entity_poly.pdbx_strand_id
1 'polypeptide(L)'
;MSTNIILEIPTPNEWMRICRSQLCYYFPKHYSDNKDNIEKNWNALVQSANNGSKLDQALLAKWLLDQDRDEEAVPYMIMVHNKMDFYFDYDLGVFYEYGEAGLPKDLGIALKLYSNPAVLCEDVPSMIKLGHFYEEGLGTPIDMKEAMLWYEEAFYKGDELAGLTIGIRYAQGYHGLKKNKKKALALLKQAAKSSDPEIADIASEWLANKKNW
;
A
#
# COMPACT_ATOMS: atom_id res chain seq x y z
N MET A 1 -10.91 -26.75 2.64
CA MET A 1 -9.82 -27.60 3.15
C MET A 1 -8.95 -26.70 4.00
N SER A 2 -8.90 -26.92 5.31
CA SER A 2 -8.05 -26.12 6.22
C SER A 2 -6.61 -26.57 6.02
N THR A 3 -5.84 -25.83 5.24
CA THR A 3 -4.39 -25.97 5.22
C THR A 3 -3.87 -25.49 6.57
N ASN A 4 -3.51 -26.41 7.45
CA ASN A 4 -2.74 -26.08 8.65
C ASN A 4 -1.36 -25.61 8.17
N ILE A 5 -1.15 -24.30 8.15
CA ILE A 5 0.16 -23.71 7.89
C ILE A 5 0.97 -23.95 9.16
N ILE A 6 2.02 -24.77 9.06
CA ILE A 6 2.98 -24.99 10.15
C ILE A 6 4.02 -23.88 10.03
N LEU A 7 3.93 -22.89 10.90
CA LEU A 7 4.89 -21.80 10.96
C LEU A 7 6.03 -22.15 11.91
N GLU A 8 7.25 -21.81 11.51
CA GLU A 8 8.40 -21.93 12.40
C GLU A 8 8.27 -21.02 13.61
N ILE A 9 8.66 -21.54 14.78
CA ILE A 9 8.62 -20.79 16.02
C ILE A 9 9.70 -19.70 15.98
N PRO A 10 9.34 -18.43 16.19
CA PRO A 10 10.31 -17.35 16.16
C PRO A 10 11.36 -17.49 17.27
N THR A 11 12.59 -17.06 16.98
CA THR A 11 13.63 -16.93 17.99
C THR A 11 13.24 -15.92 19.08
N PRO A 12 13.85 -15.96 20.28
CA PRO A 12 13.59 -14.97 21.33
C PRO A 12 13.76 -13.51 20.87
N ASN A 13 14.73 -13.23 20.00
CA ASN A 13 14.96 -11.89 19.48
C ASN A 13 13.87 -11.45 18.49
N GLU A 14 13.39 -12.35 17.64
CA GLU A 14 12.27 -12.10 16.73
C GLU A 14 10.97 -11.90 17.51
N TRP A 15 10.71 -12.76 18.52
CA TRP A 15 9.59 -12.58 19.43
C TRP A 15 9.63 -11.23 20.15
N MET A 16 10.82 -10.77 20.56
CA MET A 16 10.99 -9.44 21.15
C MET A 16 10.66 -8.31 20.19
N ARG A 17 10.95 -8.47 18.88
CA ARG A 17 10.56 -7.49 17.86
C ARG A 17 9.04 -7.45 17.67
N ILE A 18 8.38 -8.61 17.65
CA ILE A 18 6.91 -8.72 17.60
C ILE A 18 6.30 -7.95 18.78
N CYS A 19 6.82 -8.17 19.99
CA CYS A 19 6.32 -7.53 21.20
C CYS A 19 6.63 -6.03 21.28
N ARG A 20 7.71 -5.53 20.65
CA ARG A 20 8.09 -4.10 20.65
C ARG A 20 7.44 -3.27 19.56
N SER A 21 6.89 -3.92 18.50
CA SER A 21 6.05 -3.22 17.55
C SER A 21 4.79 -2.70 18.25
N GLN A 22 4.04 -1.78 17.64
CA GLN A 22 2.80 -1.21 18.24
C GLN A 22 1.78 -2.25 18.71
N LEU A 23 2.01 -3.52 18.43
CA LEU A 23 1.25 -4.70 18.83
C LEU A 23 1.41 -5.06 20.31
N CYS A 24 2.41 -4.52 21.01
CA CYS A 24 2.59 -4.70 22.49
C CYS A 24 1.39 -4.26 23.31
N TYR A 25 0.51 -3.42 22.78
CA TYR A 25 -0.71 -3.01 23.48
C TYR A 25 -1.69 -4.18 23.72
N TYR A 26 -1.61 -5.22 22.89
CA TYR A 26 -2.50 -6.39 22.96
C TYR A 26 -1.91 -7.60 23.69
N PHE A 27 -0.59 -7.58 24.01
CA PHE A 27 0.08 -8.64 24.78
C PHE A 27 0.68 -8.14 26.12
N PRO A 28 -0.12 -7.51 27.00
CA PRO A 28 0.46 -6.76 28.14
C PRO A 28 0.93 -7.60 29.32
N LYS A 29 0.72 -8.90 29.38
CA LYS A 29 0.88 -9.62 30.68
C LYS A 29 1.74 -10.88 30.70
N HIS A 30 2.26 -11.35 29.57
CA HIS A 30 3.02 -12.62 29.55
C HIS A 30 4.36 -12.50 28.82
N TYR A 31 5.00 -11.35 28.95
CA TYR A 31 6.36 -11.18 28.45
C TYR A 31 7.32 -11.99 29.34
N SER A 32 7.87 -13.07 28.79
CA SER A 32 8.92 -13.85 29.41
C SER A 32 9.95 -14.19 28.34
N ASP A 33 11.22 -13.95 28.64
CA ASP A 33 12.37 -14.33 27.79
C ASP A 33 12.61 -15.86 27.80
N ASN A 34 11.75 -16.62 28.46
CA ASN A 34 11.84 -18.06 28.52
C ASN A 34 11.35 -18.71 27.25
N LYS A 35 12.18 -19.52 26.61
CA LYS A 35 11.91 -20.23 25.36
C LYS A 35 10.57 -20.99 25.38
N ASP A 36 10.25 -21.67 26.48
CA ASP A 36 9.03 -22.47 26.63
C ASP A 36 7.76 -21.57 26.57
N ASN A 37 7.85 -20.36 27.14
CA ASN A 37 6.74 -19.39 27.08
C ASN A 37 6.59 -18.77 25.70
N ILE A 38 7.68 -18.55 24.97
CA ILE A 38 7.65 -18.05 23.59
C ILE A 38 6.93 -19.07 22.70
N GLU A 39 7.35 -20.33 22.76
CA GLU A 39 6.73 -21.43 22.01
C GLU A 39 5.24 -21.57 22.31
N LYS A 40 4.88 -21.57 23.60
CA LYS A 40 3.48 -21.65 24.02
C LYS A 40 2.64 -20.49 23.52
N ASN A 41 3.16 -19.26 23.62
CA ASN A 41 2.44 -18.06 23.19
C ASN A 41 2.34 -18.00 21.66
N TRP A 42 3.39 -18.39 20.94
CA TRP A 42 3.37 -18.50 19.49
C TRP A 42 2.34 -19.52 19.02
N ASN A 43 2.35 -20.73 19.58
CA ASN A 43 1.38 -21.76 19.25
C ASN A 43 -0.06 -21.31 19.54
N ALA A 44 -0.28 -20.58 20.64
CA ALA A 44 -1.60 -20.01 20.96
C ALA A 44 -2.02 -18.96 19.95
N LEU A 45 -1.12 -18.06 19.49
CA LEU A 45 -1.39 -17.07 18.44
C LEU A 45 -1.77 -17.75 17.13
N VAL A 46 -0.96 -18.70 16.66
CA VAL A 46 -1.22 -19.45 15.42
C VAL A 46 -2.54 -20.21 15.50
N GLN A 47 -2.81 -20.87 16.61
CA GLN A 47 -4.06 -21.59 16.83
C GLN A 47 -5.27 -20.64 16.82
N SER A 48 -5.17 -19.49 17.50
CA SER A 48 -6.23 -18.49 17.53
C SER A 48 -6.50 -17.87 16.16
N ALA A 49 -5.45 -17.58 15.39
CA ALA A 49 -5.58 -17.10 14.01
C ALA A 49 -6.27 -18.14 13.12
N ASN A 50 -5.86 -19.43 13.23
CA ASN A 50 -6.48 -20.53 12.48
C ASN A 50 -7.94 -20.80 12.91
N ASN A 51 -8.29 -20.51 14.16
CA ASN A 51 -9.67 -20.57 14.66
C ASN A 51 -10.51 -19.36 14.28
N GLY A 52 -9.94 -18.41 13.53
CA GLY A 52 -10.68 -17.32 12.94
C GLY A 52 -10.62 -16.00 13.72
N SER A 53 -9.75 -15.84 14.71
CA SER A 53 -9.51 -14.54 15.34
C SER A 53 -8.95 -13.54 14.31
N LYS A 54 -9.72 -12.51 13.96
CA LYS A 54 -9.28 -11.48 12.99
C LYS A 54 -8.03 -10.75 13.47
N LEU A 55 -7.97 -10.43 14.76
CA LEU A 55 -6.82 -9.74 15.34
C LEU A 55 -5.56 -10.60 15.22
N ASP A 56 -5.63 -11.87 15.60
CA ASP A 56 -4.47 -12.75 15.56
C ASP A 56 -4.05 -13.08 14.12
N GLN A 57 -5.00 -13.12 13.18
CA GLN A 57 -4.70 -13.21 11.74
C GLN A 57 -3.94 -11.98 11.25
N ALA A 58 -4.36 -10.76 11.62
CA ALA A 58 -3.68 -9.53 11.26
C ALA A 58 -2.28 -9.44 11.89
N LEU A 59 -2.14 -9.83 13.16
CA LEU A 59 -0.87 -9.88 13.86
C LEU A 59 0.12 -10.82 13.17
N LEU A 60 -0.35 -12.01 12.83
CA LEU A 60 0.46 -13.04 12.20
C LEU A 60 0.89 -12.63 10.78
N ALA A 61 -0.05 -12.10 9.98
CA ALA A 61 0.24 -11.57 8.66
C ALA A 61 1.30 -10.46 8.71
N LYS A 62 1.11 -9.47 9.60
CA LYS A 62 2.07 -8.37 9.76
C LYS A 62 3.46 -8.86 10.14
N TRP A 63 3.54 -9.79 11.10
CA TRP A 63 4.82 -10.35 11.49
C TRP A 63 5.52 -11.09 10.34
N LEU A 64 4.76 -11.88 9.55
CA LEU A 64 5.31 -12.61 8.41
C LEU A 64 5.85 -11.66 7.35
N LEU A 65 5.12 -10.57 7.04
CA LEU A 65 5.60 -9.51 6.13
C LEU A 65 6.90 -8.85 6.66
N ASP A 66 6.99 -8.58 7.96
CA ASP A 66 8.20 -8.00 8.57
C ASP A 66 9.42 -8.95 8.53
N GLN A 67 9.22 -10.23 8.21
CA GLN A 67 10.25 -11.25 8.02
C GLN A 67 10.50 -11.61 6.54
N ASP A 68 9.96 -10.84 5.60
CA ASP A 68 10.00 -11.12 4.15
C ASP A 68 9.44 -12.51 3.78
N ARG A 69 8.44 -12.99 4.58
CA ARG A 69 7.73 -14.28 4.39
C ARG A 69 6.35 -14.07 3.76
N ASP A 70 6.33 -13.39 2.64
CA ASP A 70 5.12 -12.86 2.02
C ASP A 70 4.15 -13.96 1.58
N GLU A 71 4.67 -15.06 1.01
CA GLU A 71 3.83 -16.21 0.60
C GLU A 71 3.06 -16.82 1.78
N GLU A 72 3.64 -16.81 2.98
CA GLU A 72 3.01 -17.32 4.18
C GLU A 72 2.07 -16.29 4.83
N ALA A 73 2.31 -15.01 4.59
CA ALA A 73 1.45 -13.93 5.07
C ALA A 73 0.12 -13.85 4.30
N VAL A 74 0.17 -14.05 2.98
CA VAL A 74 -0.97 -13.89 2.06
C VAL A 74 -2.25 -14.60 2.52
N PRO A 75 -2.26 -15.88 2.95
CA PRO A 75 -3.47 -16.54 3.44
C PRO A 75 -4.14 -15.79 4.60
N TYR A 76 -3.36 -15.27 5.54
CA TYR A 76 -3.88 -14.51 6.69
C TYR A 76 -4.37 -13.11 6.27
N MET A 77 -3.67 -12.44 5.35
CA MET A 77 -4.10 -11.16 4.78
C MET A 77 -5.47 -11.29 4.08
N ILE A 78 -5.66 -12.35 3.29
CA ILE A 78 -6.94 -12.66 2.63
C ILE A 78 -8.04 -12.95 3.67
N MET A 79 -7.72 -13.66 4.76
CA MET A 79 -8.68 -13.91 5.84
C MET A 79 -9.11 -12.60 6.53
N VAL A 80 -8.20 -11.65 6.69
CA VAL A 80 -8.49 -10.32 7.25
C VAL A 80 -9.35 -9.52 6.28
N HIS A 81 -8.98 -9.44 5.01
CA HIS A 81 -9.77 -8.79 3.96
C HIS A 81 -11.21 -9.31 3.89
N ASN A 82 -11.39 -10.64 3.91
CA ASN A 82 -12.72 -11.27 3.87
C ASN A 82 -13.61 -10.92 5.08
N LYS A 83 -13.06 -10.31 6.13
CA LYS A 83 -13.78 -9.79 7.29
C LYS A 83 -14.03 -8.29 7.22
N MET A 84 -13.98 -7.74 6.01
CA MET A 84 -14.17 -6.31 5.73
C MET A 84 -13.16 -5.42 6.49
N ASP A 85 -11.92 -5.90 6.60
CA ASP A 85 -10.80 -5.13 7.12
C ASP A 85 -9.76 -4.95 6.01
N PHE A 86 -9.53 -3.72 5.62
CA PHE A 86 -8.78 -3.36 4.42
C PHE A 86 -7.33 -2.98 4.72
N TYR A 87 -6.83 -3.31 5.91
CA TYR A 87 -5.49 -2.97 6.38
C TYR A 87 -4.38 -3.48 5.45
N PHE A 88 -4.56 -4.67 4.87
CA PHE A 88 -3.58 -5.27 3.96
C PHE A 88 -3.96 -5.14 2.47
N ASP A 89 -5.00 -4.40 2.14
CA ASP A 89 -5.49 -4.35 0.75
C ASP A 89 -4.48 -3.70 -0.19
N TYR A 90 -3.71 -2.71 0.29
CA TYR A 90 -2.64 -2.13 -0.50
C TYR A 90 -1.55 -3.17 -0.84
N ASP A 91 -1.05 -3.91 0.15
CA ASP A 91 -0.01 -4.93 -0.04
C ASP A 91 -0.50 -6.07 -0.92
N LEU A 92 -1.72 -6.57 -0.68
CA LEU A 92 -2.38 -7.56 -1.55
C LEU A 92 -2.53 -7.03 -2.98
N GLY A 93 -2.88 -5.76 -3.14
CA GLY A 93 -2.96 -5.08 -4.42
C GLY A 93 -1.63 -5.11 -5.17
N VAL A 94 -0.53 -4.83 -4.47
CA VAL A 94 0.84 -4.91 -5.01
C VAL A 94 1.17 -6.34 -5.44
N PHE A 95 0.89 -7.33 -4.60
CA PHE A 95 1.17 -8.73 -4.94
C PHE A 95 0.38 -9.19 -6.19
N TYR A 96 -0.87 -8.80 -6.34
CA TYR A 96 -1.64 -9.09 -7.57
C TYR A 96 -1.18 -8.26 -8.77
N GLU A 97 -0.70 -7.02 -8.58
CA GLU A 97 -0.18 -6.16 -9.66
C GLU A 97 1.04 -6.80 -10.33
N TYR A 98 1.93 -7.38 -9.54
CA TYR A 98 3.19 -7.93 -10.05
C TYR A 98 3.19 -9.46 -10.19
N GLY A 99 2.26 -10.17 -9.54
CA GLY A 99 2.25 -11.63 -9.49
C GLY A 99 3.28 -12.15 -8.50
N GLU A 100 3.31 -11.58 -7.31
CA GLU A 100 4.27 -11.88 -6.24
C GLU A 100 3.61 -12.67 -5.10
N ALA A 101 4.41 -13.09 -4.12
CA ALA A 101 3.97 -13.80 -2.91
C ALA A 101 3.06 -15.02 -3.21
N GLY A 102 3.36 -15.78 -4.27
CA GLY A 102 2.60 -16.95 -4.69
C GLY A 102 1.24 -16.64 -5.33
N LEU A 103 0.91 -15.36 -5.55
CA LEU A 103 -0.32 -14.92 -6.20
C LEU A 103 -0.12 -14.76 -7.71
N PRO A 104 -1.12 -15.08 -8.55
CA PRO A 104 -1.07 -14.79 -9.97
C PRO A 104 -1.20 -13.29 -10.22
N LYS A 105 -0.54 -12.77 -11.26
CA LYS A 105 -0.76 -11.40 -11.70
C LYS A 105 -2.21 -11.20 -12.16
N ASP A 106 -2.93 -10.28 -11.51
CA ASP A 106 -4.30 -9.91 -11.86
C ASP A 106 -4.55 -8.42 -11.57
N LEU A 107 -4.48 -7.61 -12.63
CA LEU A 107 -4.66 -6.16 -12.52
C LEU A 107 -6.09 -5.75 -12.15
N GLY A 108 -7.09 -6.58 -12.48
CA GLY A 108 -8.48 -6.32 -12.11
C GLY A 108 -8.73 -6.52 -10.62
N ILE A 109 -8.08 -7.53 -10.01
CA ILE A 109 -8.11 -7.73 -8.57
C ILE A 109 -7.32 -6.63 -7.87
N ALA A 110 -6.11 -6.29 -8.37
CA ALA A 110 -5.29 -5.20 -7.82
C ALA A 110 -6.06 -3.87 -7.77
N LEU A 111 -6.74 -3.48 -8.87
CA LEU A 111 -7.57 -2.28 -8.92
C LEU A 111 -8.64 -2.25 -7.81
N LYS A 112 -9.34 -3.36 -7.59
CA LYS A 112 -10.36 -3.47 -6.54
C LYS A 112 -9.77 -3.34 -5.15
N LEU A 113 -8.61 -3.97 -4.92
CA LEU A 113 -7.91 -3.92 -3.64
C LEU A 113 -7.42 -2.51 -3.32
N TYR A 114 -6.88 -1.77 -4.28
CA TYR A 114 -6.51 -0.36 -4.07
C TYR A 114 -7.73 0.56 -3.82
N SER A 115 -8.91 0.21 -4.36
CA SER A 115 -10.11 1.05 -4.20
C SER A 115 -10.61 1.10 -2.75
N ASN A 116 -10.52 0.01 -1.99
CA ASN A 116 -11.01 -0.03 -0.61
C ASN A 116 -10.24 0.93 0.32
N PRO A 117 -8.90 0.84 0.45
CA PRO A 117 -8.16 1.73 1.33
C PRO A 117 -8.18 3.18 0.84
N ALA A 118 -8.19 3.44 -0.47
CA ALA A 118 -8.29 4.79 -1.01
C ALA A 118 -9.58 5.50 -0.59
N VAL A 119 -10.73 4.79 -0.71
CA VAL A 119 -12.06 5.37 -0.40
C VAL A 119 -12.36 5.36 1.09
N LEU A 120 -12.08 4.26 1.78
CA LEU A 120 -12.55 4.03 3.15
C LEU A 120 -11.55 4.46 4.22
N CYS A 121 -10.27 4.42 3.89
CA CYS A 121 -9.19 4.75 4.82
C CYS A 121 -8.43 6.04 4.44
N GLU A 122 -8.82 6.68 3.32
CA GLU A 122 -8.13 7.87 2.78
C GLU A 122 -6.63 7.63 2.54
N ASP A 123 -6.28 6.39 2.14
CA ASP A 123 -4.91 5.95 1.94
C ASP A 123 -4.30 6.55 0.69
N VAL A 124 -3.34 7.46 0.88
CA VAL A 124 -2.71 8.21 -0.21
C VAL A 124 -1.96 7.33 -1.20
N PRO A 125 -1.14 6.33 -0.77
CA PRO A 125 -0.52 5.39 -1.69
C PRO A 125 -1.52 4.69 -2.62
N SER A 126 -2.66 4.25 -2.09
CA SER A 126 -3.73 3.63 -2.89
C SER A 126 -4.36 4.60 -3.88
N MET A 127 -4.54 5.87 -3.50
CA MET A 127 -5.02 6.92 -4.43
C MET A 127 -4.07 7.11 -5.61
N ILE A 128 -2.76 7.15 -5.35
CA ILE A 128 -1.75 7.24 -6.41
C ILE A 128 -1.79 6.02 -7.33
N LYS A 129 -1.92 4.82 -6.77
CA LYS A 129 -2.06 3.59 -7.56
C LYS A 129 -3.32 3.62 -8.44
N LEU A 130 -4.46 4.05 -7.90
CA LEU A 130 -5.70 4.21 -8.69
C LEU A 130 -5.52 5.23 -9.81
N GLY A 131 -4.93 6.38 -9.52
CA GLY A 131 -4.61 7.37 -10.55
C GLY A 131 -3.81 6.76 -11.70
N HIS A 132 -2.76 6.01 -11.39
CA HIS A 132 -1.94 5.32 -12.39
C HIS A 132 -2.72 4.22 -13.14
N PHE A 133 -3.52 3.44 -12.45
CA PHE A 133 -4.32 2.37 -13.06
C PHE A 133 -5.32 2.90 -14.09
N TYR A 134 -6.05 3.98 -13.77
CA TYR A 134 -6.96 4.64 -14.70
C TYR A 134 -6.21 5.38 -15.82
N GLU A 135 -5.03 5.93 -15.56
CA GLU A 135 -4.20 6.60 -16.55
C GLU A 135 -3.70 5.65 -17.63
N GLU A 136 -3.18 4.48 -17.23
CA GLU A 136 -2.58 3.50 -18.14
C GLU A 136 -3.55 2.40 -18.58
N GLY A 137 -4.78 2.37 -18.05
CA GLY A 137 -5.76 1.34 -18.36
C GLY A 137 -5.41 -0.03 -17.80
N LEU A 138 -4.84 -0.07 -16.58
CA LEU A 138 -4.44 -1.30 -15.92
C LEU A 138 -5.64 -1.97 -15.26
N GLY A 139 -6.09 -3.10 -15.81
CA GLY A 139 -7.29 -3.80 -15.32
C GLY A 139 -8.62 -3.05 -15.54
N THR A 140 -8.58 -1.91 -16.20
CA THR A 140 -9.72 -1.04 -16.54
C THR A 140 -9.44 -0.31 -17.87
N PRO A 141 -10.43 0.17 -18.60
CA PRO A 141 -10.17 1.10 -19.71
C PRO A 141 -9.49 2.38 -19.21
N ILE A 142 -8.67 3.00 -20.09
CA ILE A 142 -8.07 4.31 -19.81
C ILE A 142 -9.17 5.34 -19.52
N ASP A 143 -9.10 5.96 -18.34
CA ASP A 143 -9.95 7.09 -17.97
C ASP A 143 -9.12 8.20 -17.30
N MET A 144 -8.65 9.13 -18.13
CA MET A 144 -7.82 10.25 -17.66
C MET A 144 -8.56 11.20 -16.73
N LYS A 145 -9.90 11.26 -16.79
CA LYS A 145 -10.67 12.10 -15.86
C LYS A 145 -10.66 11.48 -14.46
N GLU A 146 -10.93 10.18 -14.39
CA GLU A 146 -10.88 9.44 -13.14
C GLU A 146 -9.46 9.44 -12.55
N ALA A 147 -8.43 9.22 -13.38
CA ALA A 147 -7.03 9.32 -12.97
C ALA A 147 -6.71 10.66 -12.32
N MET A 148 -7.15 11.76 -12.93
CA MET A 148 -6.92 13.12 -12.42
C MET A 148 -7.65 13.38 -11.09
N LEU A 149 -8.85 12.81 -10.88
CA LEU A 149 -9.57 12.93 -9.61
C LEU A 149 -8.77 12.26 -8.49
N TRP A 150 -8.25 11.05 -8.71
CA TRP A 150 -7.45 10.35 -7.70
C TRP A 150 -6.14 11.06 -7.39
N TYR A 151 -5.43 11.58 -8.40
CA TYR A 151 -4.23 12.39 -8.17
C TYR A 151 -4.57 13.70 -7.43
N GLU A 152 -5.69 14.36 -7.74
CA GLU A 152 -6.13 15.58 -7.06
C GLU A 152 -6.46 15.27 -5.59
N GLU A 153 -7.12 14.16 -5.26
CA GLU A 153 -7.36 13.74 -3.89
C GLU A 153 -6.05 13.48 -3.13
N ALA A 154 -5.10 12.75 -3.72
CA ALA A 154 -3.79 12.54 -3.12
C ALA A 154 -3.05 13.87 -2.86
N PHE A 155 -3.11 14.80 -3.81
CA PHE A 155 -2.52 16.13 -3.67
C PHE A 155 -3.18 16.94 -2.54
N TYR A 156 -4.50 16.90 -2.40
CA TYR A 156 -5.23 17.54 -1.29
C TYR A 156 -4.85 16.95 0.06
N LYS A 157 -4.47 15.68 0.11
CA LYS A 157 -3.93 15.03 1.32
C LYS A 157 -2.46 15.37 1.58
N GLY A 158 -1.83 16.19 0.74
CA GLY A 158 -0.47 16.68 0.92
C GLY A 158 0.61 15.93 0.14
N ASP A 159 0.24 15.04 -0.79
CA ASP A 159 1.22 14.36 -1.63
C ASP A 159 1.76 15.30 -2.72
N GLU A 160 3.04 15.70 -2.57
CA GLU A 160 3.69 16.64 -3.50
C GLU A 160 3.99 16.00 -4.86
N LEU A 161 4.23 14.68 -4.91
CA LEU A 161 4.46 13.95 -6.16
C LEU A 161 3.18 13.91 -7.01
N ALA A 162 2.01 13.77 -6.39
CA ALA A 162 0.74 13.91 -7.09
C ALA A 162 0.58 15.30 -7.71
N GLY A 163 0.96 16.36 -6.98
CA GLY A 163 0.95 17.73 -7.50
C GLY A 163 1.87 17.92 -8.72
N LEU A 164 3.08 17.35 -8.67
CA LEU A 164 4.02 17.30 -9.78
C LEU A 164 3.39 16.57 -11.00
N THR A 165 2.84 15.39 -10.76
CA THR A 165 2.20 14.55 -11.79
C THR A 165 1.06 15.30 -12.47
N ILE A 166 0.14 15.89 -11.72
CA ILE A 166 -0.97 16.70 -12.25
C ILE A 166 -0.43 17.84 -13.12
N GLY A 167 0.60 18.54 -12.66
CA GLY A 167 1.24 19.63 -13.41
C GLY A 167 1.77 19.17 -14.76
N ILE A 168 2.48 18.06 -14.79
CA ILE A 168 3.01 17.45 -16.03
C ILE A 168 1.89 17.04 -16.98
N ARG A 169 0.84 16.38 -16.49
CA ARG A 169 -0.28 15.90 -17.31
C ARG A 169 -1.04 17.06 -17.96
N TYR A 170 -1.27 18.17 -17.23
CA TYR A 170 -1.87 19.36 -17.83
C TYR A 170 -0.95 20.07 -18.84
N ALA A 171 0.37 20.00 -18.68
CA ALA A 171 1.31 20.53 -19.67
C ALA A 171 1.28 19.73 -20.98
N GLN A 172 1.30 18.39 -20.85
CA GLN A 172 1.33 17.47 -21.99
C GLN A 172 0.00 17.37 -22.73
N GLY A 173 -1.14 17.44 -22.02
CA GLY A 173 -2.43 17.03 -22.54
C GLY A 173 -2.50 15.52 -22.76
N TYR A 174 -1.96 14.76 -21.79
CA TYR A 174 -1.79 13.32 -21.88
C TYR A 174 -3.13 12.59 -22.00
N HIS A 175 -3.20 11.53 -22.80
CA HIS A 175 -4.40 10.72 -23.05
C HIS A 175 -5.68 11.54 -23.30
N GLY A 176 -5.58 12.63 -24.06
CA GLY A 176 -6.73 13.48 -24.42
C GLY A 176 -7.16 14.48 -23.34
N LEU A 177 -6.43 14.58 -22.23
CA LEU A 177 -6.62 15.64 -21.25
C LEU A 177 -6.39 17.01 -21.91
N LYS A 178 -7.32 17.94 -21.75
CA LYS A 178 -7.16 19.28 -22.31
C LYS A 178 -5.99 20.00 -21.64
N LYS A 179 -4.99 20.41 -22.44
CA LYS A 179 -3.86 21.20 -21.94
C LYS A 179 -4.32 22.41 -21.14
N ASN A 180 -3.69 22.64 -19.99
CA ASN A 180 -3.92 23.81 -19.16
C ASN A 180 -2.59 24.37 -18.65
N LYS A 181 -1.94 25.17 -19.47
CA LYS A 181 -0.65 25.79 -19.17
C LYS A 181 -0.66 26.56 -17.85
N LYS A 182 -1.73 27.28 -17.54
CA LYS A 182 -1.84 28.07 -16.31
C LYS A 182 -1.80 27.17 -15.05
N LYS A 183 -2.62 26.09 -15.05
CA LYS A 183 -2.68 25.12 -13.95
C LYS A 183 -1.34 24.36 -13.82
N ALA A 184 -0.79 23.92 -14.96
CA ALA A 184 0.51 23.25 -15.02
C ALA A 184 1.63 24.11 -14.43
N LEU A 185 1.77 25.38 -14.85
CA LEU A 185 2.79 26.28 -14.33
C LEU A 185 2.64 26.54 -12.84
N ALA A 186 1.41 26.65 -12.32
CA ALA A 186 1.17 26.88 -10.91
C ALA A 186 1.66 25.68 -10.07
N LEU A 187 1.27 24.46 -10.48
CA LEU A 187 1.63 23.22 -9.77
C LEU A 187 3.13 22.92 -9.86
N LEU A 188 3.74 23.07 -11.06
CA LEU A 188 5.18 22.84 -11.22
C LEU A 188 6.01 23.86 -10.45
N LYS A 189 5.58 25.13 -10.35
CA LYS A 189 6.25 26.12 -9.50
C LYS A 189 6.10 25.81 -8.02
N GLN A 190 5.02 25.17 -7.60
CA GLN A 190 4.87 24.69 -6.23
C GLN A 190 5.80 23.51 -5.99
N ALA A 191 5.78 22.49 -6.86
CA ALA A 191 6.63 21.30 -6.77
C ALA A 191 8.14 21.65 -6.81
N ALA A 192 8.55 22.68 -7.55
CA ALA A 192 9.95 23.17 -7.56
C ALA A 192 10.42 23.76 -6.21
N LYS A 193 9.51 23.92 -5.25
CA LYS A 193 9.83 24.37 -3.88
C LYS A 193 9.70 23.23 -2.85
N SER A 194 9.49 22.00 -3.33
CA SER A 194 9.42 20.83 -2.46
C SER A 194 10.69 20.69 -1.63
N SER A 195 10.53 20.17 -0.41
CA SER A 195 11.66 19.75 0.42
C SER A 195 12.29 18.45 -0.07
N ASP A 196 11.59 17.70 -0.92
CA ASP A 196 12.11 16.52 -1.61
C ASP A 196 12.91 16.97 -2.85
N PRO A 197 14.24 16.72 -2.88
CA PRO A 197 15.10 17.14 -3.98
C PRO A 197 14.69 16.55 -5.33
N GLU A 198 14.22 15.31 -5.36
CA GLU A 198 13.83 14.63 -6.61
C GLU A 198 12.61 15.33 -7.24
N ILE A 199 11.60 15.64 -6.43
CA ILE A 199 10.41 16.38 -6.88
C ILE A 199 10.80 17.77 -7.36
N ALA A 200 11.65 18.49 -6.60
CA ALA A 200 12.07 19.84 -6.93
C ALA A 200 12.88 19.90 -8.24
N ASP A 201 13.79 18.94 -8.45
CA ASP A 201 14.65 18.86 -9.63
C ASP A 201 13.82 18.55 -10.88
N ILE A 202 12.92 17.55 -10.84
CA ILE A 202 12.03 17.21 -11.96
C ILE A 202 11.16 18.42 -12.32
N ALA A 203 10.57 19.09 -11.35
CA ALA A 203 9.72 20.26 -11.58
C ALA A 203 10.51 21.42 -12.22
N SER A 204 11.74 21.65 -11.74
CA SER A 204 12.63 22.70 -12.27
C SER A 204 13.07 22.43 -13.69
N GLU A 205 13.39 21.18 -14.02
CA GLU A 205 13.71 20.75 -15.38
C GLU A 205 12.51 20.97 -16.33
N TRP A 206 11.30 20.59 -15.88
CA TRP A 206 10.08 20.82 -16.63
C TRP A 206 9.83 22.30 -16.91
N LEU A 207 10.04 23.17 -15.93
CA LEU A 207 9.87 24.61 -16.05
C LEU A 207 10.90 25.24 -17.00
N ALA A 208 12.14 24.75 -16.98
CA ALA A 208 13.23 25.26 -17.85
C ALA A 208 13.07 24.85 -19.31
N ASN A 209 12.46 23.70 -19.60
CA ASN A 209 12.37 23.17 -20.95
C ASN A 209 11.22 23.84 -21.72
N LYS A 210 11.58 24.77 -22.63
CA LYS A 210 10.61 25.52 -23.47
C LYS A 210 9.76 24.61 -24.39
N LYS A 211 10.19 23.39 -24.68
CA LYS A 211 9.44 22.46 -25.55
C LYS A 211 8.22 21.84 -24.83
N ASN A 212 8.15 21.96 -23.52
CA ASN A 212 7.05 21.41 -22.72
C ASN A 212 5.78 22.29 -22.75
N TRP A 213 5.84 23.48 -23.41
CA TRP A 213 4.80 24.53 -23.34
C TRP A 213 4.11 24.81 -24.65
#